data_215ea4ea13ada9ee1cbee8df04b7d13e
#
_entry.id   215ea4ea13ada9ee1cbee8df04b7d13e
#
_cell.length_a   1.000
_cell.length_b   1.000
_cell.length_c   1.000
_cell.angle_alpha   90.00
_cell.angle_beta   90.00
_cell.angle_gamma   90.00
#
_symmetry.space_group_name_H-M   'P 1'
#
loop_
_entity.id
_entity.type
_entity.pdbx_description
1 polymer ?
#
loop_
_entity_poly.entity_id
_entity_poly.type
_entity_poly.pdbx_seq_one_letter_code
_entity_poly.pdbx_strand_id
1 'polypeptide(L)'
;LCQDCHHPQTKHFYPAPTAIRALMGQGSKFVEKCDLSSLKVLGTVGEPINPEAWNWYNTVVGKGRCPIVDTWWQTETGGHLLTPIPGAIATKPGSATFPFFSIEPVILDPQTGQELTDVECEGVLCIKDSWPGQMRTVYGDHERFIKTYFSDFKGYYFTGDGCRRDADGYYWITGRVDDVINVSGHRMGTAEVESALVAHEKVSEAAVVGYPHDIKGQGIYCYVTLMSCLLYTSPSPRDGQ
;
A
#
# COMPACT_ATOMS: atom_id res chain seq x y z
N LEU A 1 -13.16 16.75 -2.46
CA LEU A 1 -12.22 16.80 -3.60
C LEU A 1 -12.48 18.02 -4.48
N CYS A 2 -13.69 18.19 -5.02
CA CYS A 2 -13.97 19.33 -5.91
C CYS A 2 -13.77 20.68 -5.25
N GLN A 3 -14.19 20.87 -4.01
CA GLN A 3 -14.02 22.15 -3.30
C GLN A 3 -12.54 22.43 -3.01
N ASP A 4 -11.78 21.43 -2.60
CA ASP A 4 -10.38 21.59 -2.21
C ASP A 4 -9.44 21.70 -3.42
N CYS A 5 -9.68 20.90 -4.46
CA CYS A 5 -8.85 20.87 -5.66
C CYS A 5 -9.24 21.92 -6.71
N HIS A 6 -10.48 22.45 -6.65
CA HIS A 6 -10.93 23.55 -7.52
C HIS A 6 -10.32 24.91 -7.14
N HIS A 7 -9.67 24.98 -5.97
CA HIS A 7 -8.98 26.21 -5.59
C HIS A 7 -7.78 26.45 -6.52
N PRO A 8 -7.69 27.60 -7.20
CA PRO A 8 -6.68 27.84 -8.24
C PRO A 8 -5.22 27.79 -7.72
N GLN A 9 -5.03 27.74 -6.41
CA GLN A 9 -3.72 27.64 -5.78
C GLN A 9 -3.34 26.20 -5.39
N THR A 10 -4.27 25.22 -5.43
CA THR A 10 -3.97 23.83 -5.09
C THR A 10 -3.09 23.22 -6.18
N LYS A 11 -1.87 22.83 -5.82
CA LYS A 11 -0.87 22.25 -6.72
C LYS A 11 -0.67 20.77 -6.48
N HIS A 12 -0.89 20.30 -5.27
CA HIS A 12 -0.66 18.94 -4.84
C HIS A 12 -1.93 18.37 -4.19
N PHE A 13 -2.22 17.12 -4.46
CA PHE A 13 -3.27 16.39 -3.79
C PHE A 13 -2.69 15.06 -3.30
N TYR A 14 -2.76 14.80 -1.99
CA TYR A 14 -2.04 13.73 -1.31
C TYR A 14 -2.94 12.98 -0.31
N PRO A 15 -3.89 12.18 -0.79
CA PRO A 15 -4.81 11.40 0.03
C PRO A 15 -4.29 9.99 0.31
N ALA A 16 -5.00 9.27 1.18
CA ALA A 16 -4.87 7.83 1.30
C ALA A 16 -5.56 7.09 0.14
N PRO A 17 -5.06 5.91 -0.28
CA PRO A 17 -5.69 5.05 -1.28
C PRO A 17 -7.16 4.73 -0.99
N THR A 18 -7.54 4.51 0.27
CA THR A 18 -8.95 4.35 0.68
C THR A 18 -9.82 5.53 0.23
N ALA A 19 -9.35 6.77 0.37
CA ALA A 19 -10.09 7.95 -0.09
C ALA A 19 -10.19 7.97 -1.63
N ILE A 20 -9.15 7.54 -2.34
CA ILE A 20 -9.17 7.43 -3.80
C ILE A 20 -10.19 6.38 -4.24
N ARG A 21 -10.20 5.21 -3.62
CA ARG A 21 -11.18 4.15 -3.91
C ARG A 21 -12.62 4.60 -3.63
N ALA A 22 -12.86 5.29 -2.54
CA ALA A 22 -14.18 5.84 -2.22
C ALA A 22 -14.64 6.84 -3.30
N LEU A 23 -13.75 7.70 -3.79
CA LEU A 23 -14.06 8.62 -4.90
C LEU A 23 -14.30 7.87 -6.21
N MET A 24 -13.49 6.89 -6.52
CA MET A 24 -13.66 6.01 -7.69
C MET A 24 -15.02 5.30 -7.65
N GLY A 25 -15.44 4.81 -6.48
CA GLY A 25 -16.74 4.18 -6.25
C GLY A 25 -17.94 5.09 -6.51
N GLN A 26 -17.80 6.41 -6.38
CA GLN A 26 -18.86 7.38 -6.73
C GLN A 26 -18.93 7.69 -8.24
N GLY A 27 -17.96 7.20 -8.99
CA GLY A 27 -17.85 7.41 -10.43
C GLY A 27 -17.17 8.72 -10.82
N SER A 28 -16.70 8.79 -12.06
CA SER A 28 -15.86 9.89 -12.56
C SER A 28 -16.61 11.20 -12.79
N LYS A 29 -17.94 11.15 -12.94
CA LYS A 29 -18.78 12.31 -13.29
C LYS A 29 -18.64 13.52 -12.37
N PHE A 30 -18.32 13.29 -11.10
CA PHE A 30 -18.14 14.38 -10.13
C PHE A 30 -16.78 15.05 -10.29
N VAL A 31 -15.75 14.29 -10.63
CA VAL A 31 -14.39 14.79 -10.86
C VAL A 31 -14.32 15.53 -12.20
N GLU A 32 -15.00 15.02 -13.22
CA GLU A 32 -15.02 15.61 -14.57
C GLU A 32 -15.62 17.02 -14.62
N LYS A 33 -16.49 17.35 -13.67
CA LYS A 33 -17.09 18.69 -13.53
C LYS A 33 -16.17 19.71 -12.89
N CYS A 34 -15.01 19.27 -12.36
CA CYS A 34 -14.10 20.15 -11.62
C CYS A 34 -12.97 20.60 -12.53
N ASP A 35 -12.58 21.88 -12.40
CA ASP A 35 -11.33 22.36 -13.00
C ASP A 35 -10.17 21.95 -12.11
N LEU A 36 -9.39 20.97 -12.56
CA LEU A 36 -8.20 20.46 -11.90
C LEU A 36 -6.91 20.91 -12.58
N SER A 37 -6.98 21.94 -13.43
CA SER A 37 -5.84 22.43 -14.22
C SER A 37 -4.68 22.95 -13.35
N SER A 38 -4.98 23.38 -12.13
CA SER A 38 -3.97 23.84 -11.17
C SER A 38 -3.11 22.72 -10.58
N LEU A 39 -3.60 21.46 -10.57
CA LEU A 39 -2.86 20.34 -10.02
C LEU A 39 -1.58 20.06 -10.83
N LYS A 40 -0.49 19.83 -10.11
CA LYS A 40 0.85 19.54 -10.65
C LYS A 40 1.31 18.14 -10.30
N VAL A 41 1.03 17.69 -9.08
CA VAL A 41 1.48 16.42 -8.53
C VAL A 41 0.32 15.78 -7.76
N LEU A 42 0.15 14.49 -7.95
CA LEU A 42 -0.71 13.65 -7.15
C LEU A 42 0.17 12.75 -6.29
N GLY A 43 -0.25 12.48 -5.07
CA GLY A 43 0.48 11.57 -4.21
C GLY A 43 -0.45 10.60 -3.49
N THR A 44 0.12 9.55 -2.91
CA THR A 44 -0.59 8.56 -2.10
C THR A 44 0.21 8.22 -0.86
N VAL A 45 -0.49 7.96 0.25
CA VAL A 45 0.13 7.71 1.55
C VAL A 45 -0.75 6.85 2.45
N GLY A 46 -0.11 6.10 3.33
CA GLY A 46 -0.74 5.43 4.47
C GLY A 46 -1.05 3.95 4.26
N GLU A 47 -1.23 3.53 3.03
CA GLU A 47 -1.43 2.12 2.65
C GLU A 47 -0.95 1.90 1.20
N PRO A 48 -0.65 0.66 0.77
CA PRO A 48 -0.38 0.37 -0.63
C PRO A 48 -1.59 0.71 -1.51
N ILE A 49 -1.34 1.36 -2.65
CA ILE A 49 -2.37 1.61 -3.65
C ILE A 49 -2.43 0.46 -4.66
N ASN A 50 -3.63 -0.06 -4.91
CA ASN A 50 -3.80 -1.06 -5.96
C ASN A 50 -3.73 -0.43 -7.37
N PRO A 51 -3.32 -1.20 -8.39
CA PRO A 51 -3.15 -0.70 -9.76
C PRO A 51 -4.40 -0.05 -10.35
N GLU A 52 -5.59 -0.54 -10.05
CA GLU A 52 -6.86 -0.01 -10.55
C GLU A 52 -7.11 1.41 -10.04
N ALA A 53 -6.98 1.62 -8.73
CA ALA A 53 -7.13 2.93 -8.12
C ALA A 53 -6.03 3.89 -8.59
N TRP A 54 -4.80 3.40 -8.74
CA TRP A 54 -3.69 4.18 -9.29
C TRP A 54 -3.99 4.65 -10.72
N ASN A 55 -4.45 3.75 -11.59
CA ASN A 55 -4.79 4.07 -12.98
C ASN A 55 -5.96 5.06 -13.06
N TRP A 56 -7.01 4.86 -12.25
CA TRP A 56 -8.11 5.81 -12.17
C TRP A 56 -7.64 7.19 -11.69
N TYR A 57 -6.81 7.22 -10.66
CA TYR A 57 -6.25 8.44 -10.11
C TYR A 57 -5.41 9.21 -11.14
N ASN A 58 -4.57 8.49 -11.89
CA ASN A 58 -3.77 9.05 -12.97
C ASN A 58 -4.64 9.62 -14.11
N THR A 59 -5.60 8.83 -14.60
CA THR A 59 -6.37 9.19 -15.80
C THR A 59 -7.50 10.16 -15.51
N VAL A 60 -8.26 9.97 -14.43
CA VAL A 60 -9.45 10.77 -14.12
C VAL A 60 -9.08 12.04 -13.36
N VAL A 61 -8.28 11.96 -12.32
CA VAL A 61 -7.89 13.13 -11.51
C VAL A 61 -6.69 13.84 -12.13
N GLY A 62 -5.65 13.11 -12.45
CA GLY A 62 -4.39 13.64 -13.02
C GLY A 62 -4.47 14.02 -14.49
N LYS A 63 -5.50 13.53 -15.22
CA LYS A 63 -5.65 13.69 -16.67
C LYS A 63 -4.41 13.23 -17.45
N GLY A 64 -3.66 12.26 -16.92
CA GLY A 64 -2.41 11.76 -17.50
C GLY A 64 -1.24 12.74 -17.49
N ARG A 65 -1.39 13.97 -16.95
CA ARG A 65 -0.35 14.99 -16.92
C ARG A 65 0.33 15.18 -15.57
N CYS A 66 -0.33 14.76 -14.48
CA CYS A 66 0.22 14.85 -13.14
C CYS A 66 0.94 13.56 -12.79
N PRO A 67 2.23 13.57 -12.45
CA PRO A 67 2.89 12.39 -11.94
C PRO A 67 2.25 11.96 -10.62
N ILE A 68 2.15 10.64 -10.42
CA ILE A 68 1.73 10.07 -9.15
C ILE A 68 2.98 9.74 -8.34
N VAL A 69 3.04 10.28 -7.14
CA VAL A 69 4.09 10.05 -6.13
C VAL A 69 3.49 9.15 -5.07
N ASP A 70 3.64 7.84 -5.26
CA ASP A 70 3.33 6.88 -4.23
C ASP A 70 4.45 6.87 -3.20
N THR A 71 4.11 6.95 -1.92
CA THR A 71 5.09 7.10 -0.85
C THR A 71 4.94 6.01 0.17
N TRP A 72 6.04 5.30 0.43
CA TRP A 72 6.10 4.42 1.58
C TRP A 72 6.98 5.02 2.67
N TRP A 73 6.41 5.09 3.86
CA TRP A 73 7.04 5.54 5.08
C TRP A 73 6.20 5.14 6.28
N GLN A 74 6.76 5.29 7.47
CA GLN A 74 6.11 5.03 8.74
C GLN A 74 6.27 6.28 9.63
N THR A 75 5.44 6.42 10.66
CA THR A 75 5.61 7.46 11.67
C THR A 75 7.03 7.44 12.25
N GLU A 76 7.56 6.24 12.44
CA GLU A 76 8.87 5.94 12.98
C GLU A 76 10.02 6.37 12.06
N THR A 77 9.77 6.49 10.78
CA THR A 77 10.82 6.85 9.81
C THR A 77 11.00 8.35 9.65
N GLY A 78 10.05 9.16 10.13
CA GLY A 78 10.12 10.63 10.09
C GLY A 78 10.02 11.24 8.69
N GLY A 79 9.87 10.42 7.65
CA GLY A 79 9.74 10.84 6.26
C GLY A 79 9.76 9.66 5.30
N HIS A 80 9.68 9.96 4.01
CA HIS A 80 9.59 8.97 2.94
C HIS A 80 10.89 8.18 2.80
N LEU A 81 10.80 6.85 2.76
CA LEU A 81 11.94 5.98 2.52
C LEU A 81 11.93 5.38 1.10
N LEU A 82 10.74 5.07 0.55
CA LEU A 82 10.58 4.65 -0.84
C LEU A 82 9.59 5.60 -1.51
N THR A 83 9.96 6.18 -2.65
CA THR A 83 9.11 7.15 -3.36
C THR A 83 9.71 7.51 -4.72
N PRO A 84 8.92 7.73 -5.77
CA PRO A 84 9.41 8.28 -7.01
C PRO A 84 9.74 9.76 -6.89
N ILE A 85 10.73 10.20 -7.66
CA ILE A 85 11.00 11.62 -7.86
C ILE A 85 10.24 12.08 -9.11
N PRO A 86 9.28 13.02 -8.96
CA PRO A 86 8.47 13.51 -10.08
C PRO A 86 9.31 13.98 -11.26
N GLY A 87 9.02 13.46 -12.45
CA GLY A 87 9.71 13.81 -13.68
C GLY A 87 11.10 13.18 -13.87
N ALA A 88 11.64 12.49 -12.87
CA ALA A 88 12.95 11.84 -12.95
C ALA A 88 12.84 10.30 -12.93
N ILE A 89 11.81 9.75 -12.28
CA ILE A 89 11.63 8.30 -12.16
C ILE A 89 10.31 7.91 -12.85
N ALA A 90 10.39 6.93 -13.75
CA ALA A 90 9.20 6.30 -14.31
C ALA A 90 8.44 5.55 -13.20
N THR A 91 7.12 5.63 -13.20
CA THR A 91 6.29 5.00 -12.18
C THR A 91 5.61 3.75 -12.73
N LYS A 92 5.42 2.75 -11.86
CA LYS A 92 4.60 1.55 -12.14
C LYS A 92 3.38 1.60 -11.21
N PRO A 93 2.16 1.33 -11.71
CA PRO A 93 0.95 1.34 -10.89
C PRO A 93 1.05 0.42 -9.67
N GLY A 94 0.99 0.98 -8.47
CA GLY A 94 1.06 0.25 -7.20
C GLY A 94 2.46 0.05 -6.61
N SER A 95 3.52 0.49 -7.30
CA SER A 95 4.89 0.42 -6.77
C SER A 95 5.28 1.69 -6.03
N ALA A 96 5.90 1.53 -4.86
CA ALA A 96 6.58 2.62 -4.15
C ALA A 96 7.89 3.06 -4.83
N THR A 97 8.28 2.40 -5.92
CA THR A 97 9.42 2.67 -6.80
C THR A 97 10.79 2.40 -6.18
N PHE A 98 11.58 3.42 -5.90
CA PHE A 98 12.97 3.30 -5.48
C PHE A 98 13.23 3.92 -4.11
N PRO A 99 14.37 3.56 -3.48
CA PRO A 99 14.80 4.22 -2.25
C PRO A 99 15.00 5.72 -2.45
N PHE A 100 14.56 6.49 -1.44
CA PHE A 100 14.90 7.90 -1.36
C PHE A 100 16.38 8.07 -1.00
N PHE A 101 16.91 9.28 -1.16
CA PHE A 101 18.32 9.55 -0.95
C PHE A 101 18.82 9.08 0.43
N SER A 102 19.96 8.40 0.45
CA SER A 102 20.64 7.86 1.64
C SER A 102 19.87 6.77 2.38
N ILE A 103 18.84 6.19 1.76
CA ILE A 103 18.12 5.04 2.33
C ILE A 103 18.63 3.75 1.67
N GLU A 104 19.01 2.77 2.48
CA GLU A 104 19.44 1.45 2.05
C GLU A 104 18.44 0.37 2.47
N PRO A 105 17.35 0.17 1.71
CA PRO A 105 16.41 -0.91 1.99
C PRO A 105 17.03 -2.24 1.59
N VAL A 106 16.77 -3.25 2.40
CA VAL A 106 17.11 -4.65 2.12
C VAL A 106 15.88 -5.52 2.30
N ILE A 107 15.82 -6.58 1.52
CA ILE A 107 14.76 -7.60 1.67
C ILE A 107 15.43 -8.82 2.29
N LEU A 108 14.91 -9.24 3.44
CA LEU A 108 15.42 -10.38 4.18
C LEU A 108 14.47 -11.57 4.06
N ASP A 109 15.05 -12.76 4.02
CA ASP A 109 14.29 -13.99 4.20
C ASP A 109 13.70 -14.03 5.62
N PRO A 110 12.37 -14.16 5.78
CA PRO A 110 11.73 -14.09 7.09
C PRO A 110 12.08 -15.24 8.04
N GLN A 111 12.60 -16.35 7.53
CA GLN A 111 12.94 -17.53 8.34
C GLN A 111 14.41 -17.53 8.75
N THR A 112 15.30 -17.17 7.83
CA THR A 112 16.75 -17.22 8.05
C THR A 112 17.37 -15.89 8.45
N GLY A 113 16.69 -14.77 8.16
CA GLY A 113 17.19 -13.41 8.35
C GLY A 113 18.32 -13.02 7.40
N GLN A 114 18.55 -13.82 6.35
CA GLN A 114 19.59 -13.53 5.35
C GLN A 114 19.10 -12.53 4.30
N GLU A 115 19.99 -11.66 3.83
CA GLU A 115 19.70 -10.76 2.72
C GLU A 115 19.42 -11.55 1.43
N LEU A 116 18.30 -11.25 0.78
CA LEU A 116 17.98 -11.76 -0.55
C LEU A 116 18.64 -10.86 -1.59
N THR A 117 19.67 -11.39 -2.25
CA THR A 117 20.52 -10.63 -3.20
C THR A 117 20.05 -10.73 -4.64
N ASP A 118 19.16 -11.66 -4.96
CA ASP A 118 18.58 -11.78 -6.29
C ASP A 118 17.88 -10.50 -6.69
N VAL A 119 17.96 -10.14 -7.98
CA VAL A 119 17.33 -8.92 -8.51
C VAL A 119 15.83 -8.97 -8.22
N GLU A 120 15.20 -10.09 -8.50
CA GLU A 120 13.81 -10.37 -8.22
C GLU A 120 13.69 -11.19 -6.95
N CYS A 121 13.10 -10.63 -5.90
CA CYS A 121 12.98 -11.30 -4.61
C CYS A 121 11.78 -10.77 -3.82
N GLU A 122 11.34 -11.59 -2.85
CA GLU A 122 10.26 -11.25 -1.94
C GLU A 122 10.61 -11.70 -0.53
N GLY A 123 10.31 -10.88 0.46
CA GLY A 123 10.60 -11.15 1.86
C GLY A 123 10.12 -10.02 2.77
N VAL A 124 10.82 -9.82 3.87
CA VAL A 124 10.53 -8.73 4.81
C VAL A 124 11.41 -7.52 4.51
N LEU A 125 10.82 -6.34 4.54
CA LEU A 125 11.53 -5.09 4.33
C LEU A 125 12.26 -4.66 5.60
N CYS A 126 13.54 -4.43 5.47
CA CYS A 126 14.37 -3.85 6.51
C CYS A 126 15.18 -2.69 5.96
N ILE A 127 15.69 -1.82 6.83
CA ILE A 127 16.60 -0.74 6.46
C ILE A 127 17.96 -1.01 7.11
N LYS A 128 19.02 -0.93 6.32
CA LYS A 128 20.36 -1.36 6.71
C LYS A 128 21.06 -0.41 7.67
N ASP A 129 20.99 0.87 7.37
CA ASP A 129 21.64 1.92 8.16
C ASP A 129 20.61 2.93 8.73
N SER A 130 21.07 3.71 9.71
CA SER A 130 20.27 4.80 10.24
C SER A 130 20.21 5.98 9.26
N TRP A 131 19.14 6.77 9.36
CA TRP A 131 18.92 7.97 8.56
C TRP A 131 18.49 9.14 9.48
N PRO A 132 18.60 10.39 9.04
CA PRO A 132 18.32 11.55 9.89
C PRO A 132 16.91 11.61 10.49
N GLY A 133 15.91 11.09 9.77
CA GLY A 133 14.51 11.08 10.21
C GLY A 133 14.12 9.94 11.14
N GLN A 134 14.99 8.94 11.31
CA GLN A 134 14.69 7.76 12.13
C GLN A 134 14.34 8.15 13.57
N MET A 135 13.25 7.57 14.10
CA MET A 135 12.89 7.75 15.51
C MET A 135 14.01 7.24 16.41
N ARG A 136 14.20 7.89 17.57
CA ARG A 136 15.26 7.55 18.52
C ARG A 136 14.79 6.67 19.65
N THR A 137 13.51 6.69 19.94
CA THR A 137 12.91 5.92 21.02
C THR A 137 11.39 6.03 21.01
N VAL A 138 10.71 5.18 21.76
CA VAL A 138 9.32 5.36 22.19
C VAL A 138 9.31 6.13 23.50
N TYR A 139 8.45 7.14 23.64
CA TYR A 139 8.37 7.95 24.84
C TYR A 139 8.09 7.10 26.09
N GLY A 140 8.97 7.19 27.05
CA GLY A 140 8.87 6.45 28.32
C GLY A 140 9.14 4.95 28.23
N ASP A 141 9.45 4.39 27.06
CA ASP A 141 9.63 2.95 26.88
C ASP A 141 10.68 2.63 25.78
N HIS A 142 11.94 2.82 26.12
CA HIS A 142 13.05 2.54 25.21
C HIS A 142 13.21 1.03 24.92
N GLU A 143 12.89 0.17 25.88
CA GLU A 143 12.99 -1.28 25.68
C GLU A 143 12.01 -1.76 24.62
N ARG A 144 10.80 -1.22 24.59
CA ARG A 144 9.83 -1.49 23.54
C ARG A 144 10.34 -1.07 22.14
N PHE A 145 11.00 0.09 22.06
CA PHE A 145 11.62 0.54 20.82
C PHE A 145 12.62 -0.49 20.28
N ILE A 146 13.56 -0.93 21.13
CA ILE A 146 14.56 -1.93 20.73
C ILE A 146 13.90 -3.26 20.38
N LYS A 147 12.95 -3.72 21.20
CA LYS A 147 12.25 -4.98 20.99
C LYS A 147 11.47 -4.99 19.70
N THR A 148 10.76 -3.92 19.35
CA THR A 148 9.87 -3.89 18.20
C THR A 148 10.64 -3.77 16.87
N TYR A 149 11.72 -2.97 16.84
CA TYR A 149 12.33 -2.60 15.58
C TYR A 149 13.72 -3.20 15.33
N PHE A 150 14.37 -3.79 16.36
CA PHE A 150 15.77 -4.24 16.25
C PHE A 150 16.05 -5.63 16.82
N SER A 151 15.04 -6.32 17.39
CA SER A 151 15.27 -7.63 17.97
C SER A 151 15.20 -8.79 16.98
N ASP A 152 14.30 -8.72 16.01
CA ASP A 152 14.01 -9.82 15.10
C ASP A 152 15.11 -9.99 14.05
N PHE A 153 15.62 -8.87 13.53
CA PHE A 153 16.70 -8.87 12.56
C PHE A 153 17.84 -7.98 13.05
N LYS A 154 18.86 -8.61 13.66
CA LYS A 154 19.96 -7.89 14.28
C LYS A 154 20.77 -7.10 13.25
N GLY A 155 20.99 -5.81 13.55
CA GLY A 155 21.73 -4.90 12.67
C GLY A 155 20.88 -4.18 11.63
N TYR A 156 19.57 -4.44 11.61
CA TYR A 156 18.62 -3.80 10.69
C TYR A 156 17.48 -3.15 11.46
N TYR A 157 16.93 -2.07 10.91
CA TYR A 157 15.63 -1.58 11.31
C TYR A 157 14.54 -2.42 10.63
N PHE A 158 13.76 -3.16 11.39
CA PHE A 158 12.66 -3.98 10.90
C PHE A 158 11.40 -3.15 10.76
N THR A 159 10.87 -3.07 9.54
CA THR A 159 9.68 -2.24 9.24
C THR A 159 8.36 -2.89 9.61
N GLY A 160 8.33 -4.21 9.74
CA GLY A 160 7.10 -4.98 9.89
C GLY A 160 6.29 -5.11 8.60
N ASP A 161 6.83 -4.68 7.47
CA ASP A 161 6.19 -4.77 6.16
C ASP A 161 6.85 -5.85 5.29
N GLY A 162 6.03 -6.57 4.54
CA GLY A 162 6.47 -7.42 3.45
C GLY A 162 6.79 -6.59 2.21
N CYS A 163 7.75 -7.03 1.42
CA CYS A 163 8.18 -6.33 0.24
C CYS A 163 8.65 -7.28 -0.85
N ARG A 164 8.30 -6.95 -2.08
CA ARG A 164 8.83 -7.59 -3.29
C ARG A 164 9.64 -6.56 -4.08
N ARG A 165 10.76 -7.00 -4.63
CA ARG A 165 11.51 -6.25 -5.63
C ARG A 165 11.36 -6.96 -6.98
N ASP A 166 11.01 -6.21 -8.03
CA ASP A 166 10.86 -6.76 -9.37
C ASP A 166 12.17 -6.76 -10.17
N ALA A 167 12.14 -7.35 -11.36
CA ALA A 167 13.31 -7.48 -12.25
C ALA A 167 13.92 -6.12 -12.66
N ASP A 168 13.17 -5.03 -12.60
CA ASP A 168 13.67 -3.68 -12.89
C ASP A 168 14.15 -2.95 -11.61
N GLY A 169 14.12 -3.63 -10.45
CA GLY A 169 14.56 -3.09 -9.16
C GLY A 169 13.53 -2.25 -8.43
N TYR A 170 12.27 -2.24 -8.87
CA TYR A 170 11.20 -1.51 -8.21
C TYR A 170 10.72 -2.24 -6.96
N TYR A 171 10.43 -1.48 -5.90
CA TYR A 171 9.93 -1.99 -4.63
C TYR A 171 8.41 -1.93 -4.58
N TRP A 172 7.82 -3.03 -4.13
CA TRP A 172 6.38 -3.22 -3.97
C TRP A 172 6.10 -3.64 -2.54
N ILE A 173 5.34 -2.83 -1.81
CA ILE A 173 4.92 -3.18 -0.45
C ILE A 173 3.76 -4.15 -0.55
N THR A 174 3.91 -5.34 0.02
CA THR A 174 2.92 -6.43 -0.07
C THR A 174 1.97 -6.46 1.12
N GLY A 175 2.18 -5.58 2.10
CA GLY A 175 1.35 -5.45 3.31
C GLY A 175 2.14 -5.70 4.59
N ARG A 176 1.43 -5.74 5.71
CA ARG A 176 2.03 -6.04 7.02
C ARG A 176 2.40 -7.51 7.14
N VAL A 177 3.53 -7.79 7.77
CA VAL A 177 3.99 -9.18 8.02
C VAL A 177 3.04 -9.92 8.96
N ASP A 178 2.41 -9.20 9.89
CA ASP A 178 1.42 -9.70 10.84
C ASP A 178 0.03 -9.92 10.22
N ASP A 179 -0.27 -9.31 9.06
CA ASP A 179 -1.53 -9.48 8.32
C ASP A 179 -1.47 -10.61 7.26
N VAL A 180 -0.44 -11.45 7.31
CA VAL A 180 -0.28 -12.58 6.39
C VAL A 180 -1.18 -13.75 6.83
N ILE A 181 -2.00 -14.24 5.89
CA ILE A 181 -2.83 -15.42 6.06
C ILE A 181 -2.07 -16.67 5.59
N ASN A 182 -2.13 -17.73 6.39
CA ASN A 182 -1.46 -19.00 6.07
C ASN A 182 -2.50 -20.05 5.71
N VAL A 183 -2.73 -20.24 4.40
CA VAL A 183 -3.75 -21.18 3.89
C VAL A 183 -3.06 -22.40 3.27
N SER A 184 -3.22 -23.56 3.87
CA SER A 184 -2.63 -24.82 3.38
C SER A 184 -1.11 -24.73 3.12
N GLY A 185 -0.40 -23.97 3.94
CA GLY A 185 1.05 -23.75 3.81
C GLY A 185 1.46 -22.63 2.84
N HIS A 186 0.51 -22.01 2.15
CA HIS A 186 0.77 -20.84 1.31
C HIS A 186 0.56 -19.55 2.14
N ARG A 187 1.58 -18.70 2.18
CA ARG A 187 1.51 -17.37 2.79
C ARG A 187 0.98 -16.38 1.76
N MET A 188 -0.07 -15.67 2.11
CA MET A 188 -0.71 -14.67 1.24
C MET A 188 -0.97 -13.41 2.05
N GLY A 189 -0.57 -12.26 1.51
CA GLY A 189 -0.93 -10.97 2.07
C GLY A 189 -2.43 -10.69 1.91
N THR A 190 -3.08 -10.17 2.96
CA THR A 190 -4.49 -9.75 2.86
C THR A 190 -4.69 -8.74 1.74
N ALA A 191 -3.78 -7.77 1.61
CA ALA A 191 -3.82 -6.73 0.59
C ALA A 191 -3.80 -7.26 -0.85
N GLU A 192 -3.12 -8.38 -1.11
CA GLU A 192 -3.09 -9.01 -2.44
C GLU A 192 -4.47 -9.57 -2.82
N VAL A 193 -5.12 -10.26 -1.87
CA VAL A 193 -6.47 -10.80 -2.07
C VAL A 193 -7.49 -9.68 -2.18
N GLU A 194 -7.37 -8.64 -1.36
CA GLU A 194 -8.21 -7.43 -1.42
C GLU A 194 -8.10 -6.75 -2.78
N SER A 195 -6.89 -6.61 -3.31
CA SER A 195 -6.64 -6.03 -4.63
C SER A 195 -7.30 -6.84 -5.74
N ALA A 196 -7.21 -8.18 -5.67
CA ALA A 196 -7.87 -9.06 -6.64
C ALA A 196 -9.40 -8.93 -6.60
N LEU A 197 -9.99 -8.74 -5.42
CA LEU A 197 -11.44 -8.53 -5.27
C LEU A 197 -11.88 -7.16 -5.80
N VAL A 198 -11.11 -6.11 -5.53
CA VAL A 198 -11.40 -4.75 -6.00
C VAL A 198 -11.22 -4.61 -7.52
N ALA A 199 -10.43 -5.47 -8.16
CA ALA A 199 -10.33 -5.52 -9.62
C ALA A 199 -11.66 -5.88 -10.30
N HIS A 200 -12.63 -6.45 -9.56
CA HIS A 200 -13.96 -6.72 -10.09
C HIS A 200 -14.79 -5.43 -10.19
N GLU A 201 -15.34 -5.12 -11.36
CA GLU A 201 -16.06 -3.87 -11.68
C GLU A 201 -17.20 -3.48 -10.73
N LYS A 202 -17.76 -4.44 -10.01
CA LYS A 202 -18.89 -4.25 -9.07
C LYS A 202 -18.44 -4.06 -7.63
N VAL A 203 -17.15 -4.20 -7.32
CA VAL A 203 -16.60 -4.09 -5.97
C VAL A 203 -15.94 -2.73 -5.80
N SER A 204 -16.38 -1.97 -4.78
CA SER A 204 -15.77 -0.68 -4.45
C SER A 204 -14.67 -0.80 -3.40
N GLU A 205 -14.85 -1.74 -2.46
CA GLU A 205 -13.90 -2.02 -1.38
C GLU A 205 -13.93 -3.50 -1.02
N ALA A 206 -12.81 -4.00 -0.55
CA ALA A 206 -12.70 -5.33 0.02
C ALA A 206 -11.87 -5.29 1.30
N ALA A 207 -12.20 -6.14 2.26
CA ALA A 207 -11.40 -6.42 3.43
C ALA A 207 -11.29 -7.94 3.60
N VAL A 208 -10.08 -8.41 3.88
CA VAL A 208 -9.77 -9.83 3.98
C VAL A 208 -9.22 -10.15 5.36
N VAL A 209 -9.76 -11.18 5.97
CA VAL A 209 -9.29 -11.67 7.27
C VAL A 209 -9.05 -13.18 7.23
N GLY A 210 -8.02 -13.63 7.94
CA GLY A 210 -7.83 -15.05 8.22
C GLY A 210 -8.70 -15.50 9.38
N TYR A 211 -9.26 -16.70 9.30
CA TYR A 211 -9.93 -17.34 10.43
C TYR A 211 -9.41 -18.76 10.62
N PRO A 212 -9.41 -19.29 11.86
CA PRO A 212 -8.98 -20.66 12.11
C PRO A 212 -9.82 -21.67 11.31
N HIS A 213 -9.13 -22.62 10.65
CA HIS A 213 -9.77 -23.66 9.85
C HIS A 213 -9.10 -25.00 10.11
N ASP A 214 -9.87 -26.02 10.53
CA ASP A 214 -9.38 -27.31 11.03
C ASP A 214 -8.47 -28.08 10.06
N ILE A 215 -8.68 -27.91 8.74
CA ILE A 215 -7.93 -28.65 7.71
C ILE A 215 -6.83 -27.79 7.09
N LYS A 216 -7.07 -26.47 6.93
CA LYS A 216 -6.19 -25.58 6.17
C LYS A 216 -5.27 -24.73 7.05
N GLY A 217 -5.39 -24.84 8.38
CA GLY A 217 -4.77 -23.96 9.35
C GLY A 217 -5.51 -22.63 9.44
N GLN A 218 -5.57 -21.88 8.34
CA GLN A 218 -6.42 -20.69 8.22
C GLN A 218 -7.29 -20.79 6.96
N GLY A 219 -8.50 -20.26 7.04
CA GLY A 219 -9.38 -19.98 5.92
C GLY A 219 -9.38 -18.49 5.62
N ILE A 220 -9.76 -18.11 4.40
CA ILE A 220 -9.90 -16.74 3.98
C ILE A 220 -11.36 -16.33 4.08
N TYR A 221 -11.63 -15.22 4.74
CA TYR A 221 -12.95 -14.60 4.76
C TYR A 221 -12.86 -13.19 4.17
N CYS A 222 -13.68 -12.92 3.15
CA CYS A 222 -13.66 -11.67 2.42
C CYS A 222 -14.96 -10.90 2.66
N TYR A 223 -14.82 -9.65 3.05
CA TYR A 223 -15.90 -8.67 3.05
C TYR A 223 -15.76 -7.81 1.80
N VAL A 224 -16.86 -7.56 1.11
CA VAL A 224 -16.86 -6.68 -0.06
C VAL A 224 -17.97 -5.65 0.04
N THR A 225 -17.65 -4.42 -0.34
CA THR A 225 -18.62 -3.34 -0.53
C THR A 225 -18.88 -3.20 -2.02
N LEU A 226 -20.15 -3.23 -2.42
CA LEU A 226 -20.50 -3.06 -3.83
C LEU A 226 -20.56 -1.58 -4.21
N MET A 227 -20.34 -1.31 -5.51
CA MET A 227 -20.57 0.02 -6.07
C MET A 227 -22.00 0.48 -5.82
N SER A 228 -22.19 1.76 -5.55
CA SER A 228 -23.47 2.37 -5.07
C SER A 228 -24.69 2.22 -5.99
N CYS A 229 -24.54 1.62 -7.18
CA CYS A 229 -25.62 1.39 -8.14
C CYS A 229 -26.17 -0.04 -8.14
N LEU A 230 -25.65 -0.94 -7.30
CA LEU A 230 -26.02 -2.34 -7.33
C LEU A 230 -26.92 -2.67 -6.15
N LEU A 231 -28.16 -3.03 -6.46
CA LEU A 231 -29.04 -3.66 -5.49
C LEU A 231 -28.45 -5.02 -5.09
N TYR A 232 -28.47 -5.31 -3.80
CA TYR A 232 -28.05 -6.58 -3.24
C TYR A 232 -28.96 -7.68 -3.78
N THR A 233 -28.52 -8.44 -4.77
CA THR A 233 -29.30 -9.49 -5.41
C THR A 233 -28.79 -10.90 -5.14
N SER A 234 -27.72 -11.04 -4.34
CA SER A 234 -27.20 -12.34 -3.96
C SER A 234 -27.70 -12.72 -2.56
N PRO A 235 -28.47 -13.80 -2.40
CA PRO A 235 -28.85 -14.27 -1.07
C PRO A 235 -27.59 -14.63 -0.28
N SER A 236 -27.56 -14.22 0.99
CA SER A 236 -26.54 -14.62 1.93
C SER A 236 -26.56 -16.16 2.05
N PRO A 237 -25.42 -16.85 2.22
CA PRO A 237 -25.41 -18.29 2.49
C PRO A 237 -26.23 -18.72 3.73
N ARG A 238 -26.68 -17.75 4.54
CA ARG A 238 -27.53 -17.99 5.71
C ARG A 238 -29.03 -17.95 5.41
N ASP A 239 -29.44 -17.51 4.23
CA ASP A 239 -30.86 -17.39 3.86
C ASP A 239 -31.42 -18.70 3.30
N GLY A 240 -30.70 -19.79 3.38
CA GLY A 240 -31.03 -21.13 2.90
C GLY A 240 -31.10 -22.22 3.97
N GLN A 241 -31.37 -21.87 5.25
CA GLN A 241 -31.66 -22.85 6.30
C GLN A 241 -33.01 -22.62 6.91
#